data_5cb965f100552a221b3df005fc4ca007
#
_entry.id   5cb965f100552a221b3df005fc4ca007
#
_cell.length_a   1.000
_cell.length_b   1.000
_cell.length_c   1.000
_cell.angle_alpha   90.00
_cell.angle_beta   90.00
_cell.angle_gamma   90.00
#
_symmetry.space_group_name_H-M   'P 1'
#
loop_
_entity.id
_entity.type
_entity.pdbx_description
1 polymer ?
#
loop_
_entity_poly.entity_id
_entity_poly.type
_entity_poly.pdbx_seq_one_letter_code
_entity_poly.pdbx_strand_id
1 'polypeptide(L)'
;MLLDIGETTNLFGLAYFDPTLSANEVPPAGSIGCVAEVTETQTLPDGRSNILTLGVIRYRIESYIDRGDPYLVAQVSFFEDYEEDESLLAGPAREVADTFTRIAQAVRTINDERATLPDISDTEPQRLSFLVAAAMEIDAEIKQELLELRSTSERLERLRAMLTIAVKGYEERARIHELAKSNGHGGKRVDIE
;
A
#
# COMPACT_ATOMS: atom_id res chain seq x y z
N MET A 1 -19.24 0.03 -15.43
CA MET A 1 -18.76 -0.57 -14.16
C MET A 1 -19.01 0.35 -12.96
N LEU A 2 -18.35 1.53 -12.81
CA LEU A 2 -18.56 2.36 -11.60
C LEU A 2 -20.02 2.74 -11.36
N LEU A 3 -20.81 3.06 -12.40
CA LEU A 3 -22.23 3.33 -12.28
C LEU A 3 -22.98 2.08 -11.79
N ASP A 4 -22.70 0.92 -12.36
CA ASP A 4 -23.40 -0.33 -12.05
C ASP A 4 -23.15 -0.77 -10.60
N ILE A 5 -21.89 -0.68 -10.12
CA ILE A 5 -21.58 -1.01 -8.73
C ILE A 5 -22.09 0.04 -7.75
N GLY A 6 -22.13 1.34 -8.15
CA GLY A 6 -22.66 2.42 -7.32
C GLY A 6 -24.16 2.30 -7.03
N GLU A 7 -24.91 1.65 -7.92
CA GLU A 7 -26.32 1.35 -7.72
C GLU A 7 -26.57 0.08 -6.88
N THR A 8 -25.49 -0.65 -6.53
CA THR A 8 -25.58 -1.95 -5.83
C THR A 8 -24.76 -1.97 -4.54
N THR A 9 -23.53 -2.46 -4.62
CA THR A 9 -22.70 -2.77 -3.45
C THR A 9 -21.51 -1.85 -3.27
N ASN A 10 -21.19 -1.00 -4.22
CA ASN A 10 -19.92 -0.25 -4.32
C ASN A 10 -18.65 -1.12 -4.32
N LEU A 11 -18.79 -2.43 -4.58
CA LEU A 11 -17.70 -3.39 -4.54
C LEU A 11 -17.28 -3.80 -5.94
N PHE A 12 -15.97 -3.96 -6.16
CA PHE A 12 -15.43 -4.57 -7.37
C PHE A 12 -14.13 -5.31 -7.08
N GLY A 13 -13.77 -6.25 -7.96
CA GLY A 13 -12.51 -6.99 -7.85
C GLY A 13 -11.36 -6.22 -8.49
N LEU A 14 -10.24 -6.10 -7.80
CA LEU A 14 -8.95 -5.68 -8.34
C LEU A 14 -8.04 -6.89 -8.42
N ALA A 15 -7.44 -7.13 -9.59
CA ALA A 15 -6.40 -8.12 -9.80
C ALA A 15 -5.17 -7.46 -10.41
N TYR A 16 -4.00 -7.94 -10.03
CA TYR A 16 -2.74 -7.49 -10.60
C TYR A 16 -2.67 -7.90 -12.07
N PHE A 17 -2.35 -6.95 -12.92
CA PHE A 17 -2.03 -7.19 -14.33
C PHE A 17 -0.52 -7.22 -14.50
N ASP A 18 0.01 -8.37 -14.88
CA ASP A 18 1.43 -8.51 -15.19
C ASP A 18 1.74 -7.77 -16.51
N PRO A 19 2.61 -6.74 -16.49
CA PRO A 19 2.93 -5.96 -17.68
C PRO A 19 3.69 -6.76 -18.75
N THR A 20 4.16 -7.97 -18.45
CA THR A 20 4.78 -8.88 -19.42
C THR A 20 3.74 -9.63 -20.27
N LEU A 21 2.49 -9.67 -19.82
CA LEU A 21 1.39 -10.23 -20.59
C LEU A 21 1.01 -9.31 -21.75
N SER A 22 0.49 -9.89 -22.82
CA SER A 22 -0.02 -9.10 -23.94
C SER A 22 -1.33 -8.37 -23.55
N ALA A 23 -1.62 -7.24 -24.19
CA ALA A 23 -2.76 -6.37 -23.84
C ALA A 23 -4.13 -7.05 -23.88
N ASN A 24 -4.24 -8.23 -24.51
CA ASN A 24 -5.47 -9.02 -24.59
C ASN A 24 -5.50 -10.21 -23.60
N GLU A 25 -4.43 -10.40 -22.84
CA GLU A 25 -4.40 -11.44 -21.81
C GLU A 25 -4.99 -10.89 -20.51
N VAL A 26 -5.63 -11.78 -19.79
CA VAL A 26 -6.23 -11.48 -18.48
C VAL A 26 -5.49 -12.27 -17.40
N PRO A 27 -5.51 -11.84 -16.14
CA PRO A 27 -4.91 -12.63 -15.07
C PRO A 27 -5.39 -14.08 -15.12
N PRO A 28 -4.50 -15.08 -15.13
CA PRO A 28 -4.91 -16.48 -15.28
C PRO A 28 -5.74 -16.96 -14.08
N ALA A 29 -6.48 -18.06 -14.27
CA ALA A 29 -7.11 -18.77 -13.16
C ALA A 29 -6.04 -19.15 -12.12
N GLY A 30 -6.37 -19.00 -10.83
CA GLY A 30 -5.43 -19.13 -9.73
C GLY A 30 -4.84 -17.81 -9.25
N SER A 31 -4.88 -16.73 -10.06
CA SER A 31 -4.40 -15.40 -9.64
C SER A 31 -5.19 -14.89 -8.45
N ILE A 32 -4.47 -14.18 -7.57
CA ILE A 32 -5.04 -13.56 -6.37
C ILE A 32 -5.30 -12.08 -6.61
N GLY A 33 -6.48 -11.65 -6.19
CA GLY A 33 -6.89 -10.26 -6.17
C GLY A 33 -7.50 -9.86 -4.84
N CYS A 34 -7.98 -8.63 -4.77
CA CYS A 34 -8.67 -8.08 -3.61
C CYS A 34 -9.99 -7.43 -4.03
N VAL A 35 -11.05 -7.69 -3.31
CA VAL A 35 -12.28 -6.91 -3.42
C VAL A 35 -12.04 -5.55 -2.83
N ALA A 36 -12.36 -4.51 -3.59
CA ALA A 36 -12.26 -3.13 -3.19
C ALA A 36 -13.65 -2.50 -3.07
N GLU A 37 -13.89 -1.79 -1.97
CA GLU A 37 -15.05 -0.95 -1.75
C GLU A 37 -14.72 0.48 -2.18
N VAL A 38 -15.57 1.10 -3.00
CA VAL A 38 -15.47 2.53 -3.33
C VAL A 38 -16.06 3.34 -2.17
N THR A 39 -15.20 4.05 -1.44
CA THR A 39 -15.59 4.87 -0.29
C THR A 39 -15.86 6.32 -0.68
N GLU A 40 -15.16 6.83 -1.69
CA GLU A 40 -15.35 8.19 -2.22
C GLU A 40 -15.20 8.19 -3.73
N THR A 41 -16.00 9.05 -4.39
CA THR A 41 -15.93 9.28 -5.83
C THR A 41 -15.92 10.77 -6.12
N GLN A 42 -14.90 11.24 -6.84
CA GLN A 42 -14.80 12.60 -7.36
C GLN A 42 -14.90 12.57 -8.88
N THR A 43 -16.02 13.02 -9.42
CA THR A 43 -16.19 13.16 -10.88
C THR A 43 -15.41 14.36 -11.40
N LEU A 44 -14.65 14.17 -12.47
CA LEU A 44 -13.87 15.19 -13.14
C LEU A 44 -14.66 15.81 -14.30
N PRO A 45 -14.33 17.06 -14.74
CA PRO A 45 -15.04 17.75 -15.83
C PRO A 45 -15.00 17.01 -17.18
N ASP A 46 -14.02 16.13 -17.39
CA ASP A 46 -13.85 15.35 -18.63
C ASP A 46 -14.60 13.99 -18.59
N GLY A 47 -15.42 13.75 -17.57
CA GLY A 47 -16.20 12.52 -17.40
C GLY A 47 -15.44 11.36 -16.74
N ARG A 48 -14.15 11.53 -16.43
CA ARG A 48 -13.40 10.58 -15.60
C ARG A 48 -13.75 10.74 -14.11
N SER A 49 -13.39 9.77 -13.31
CA SER A 49 -13.58 9.84 -11.86
C SER A 49 -12.31 9.42 -11.14
N ASN A 50 -11.95 10.18 -10.10
CA ASN A 50 -11.04 9.70 -9.07
C ASN A 50 -11.87 8.96 -8.02
N ILE A 51 -11.40 7.81 -7.59
CA ILE A 51 -12.05 7.02 -6.55
C ILE A 51 -11.08 6.74 -5.41
N LEU A 52 -11.59 6.78 -4.19
CA LEU A 52 -10.90 6.22 -3.03
C LEU A 52 -11.47 4.84 -2.75
N THR A 53 -10.59 3.87 -2.56
CA THR A 53 -11.03 2.48 -2.34
C THR A 53 -10.40 1.90 -1.08
N LEU A 54 -11.13 1.02 -0.42
CA LEU A 54 -10.68 0.22 0.70
C LEU A 54 -10.68 -1.26 0.31
N GLY A 55 -9.56 -1.95 0.52
CA GLY A 55 -9.49 -3.42 0.37
C GLY A 55 -10.31 -4.12 1.45
N VAL A 56 -11.17 -5.05 1.04
CA VAL A 56 -12.12 -5.71 1.94
C VAL A 56 -11.72 -7.16 2.21
N ILE A 57 -11.59 -7.96 1.15
CA ILE A 57 -11.27 -9.39 1.25
C ILE A 57 -10.50 -9.84 0.01
N ARG A 58 -9.56 -10.75 0.19
CA ARG A 58 -8.82 -11.36 -0.90
C ARG A 58 -9.60 -12.49 -1.55
N TYR A 59 -9.35 -12.68 -2.83
CA TYR A 59 -9.96 -13.75 -3.59
C TYR A 59 -8.95 -14.41 -4.53
N ARG A 60 -9.28 -15.63 -4.94
CA ARG A 60 -8.64 -16.37 -6.03
C ARG A 60 -9.59 -16.43 -7.21
N ILE A 61 -9.09 -16.15 -8.41
CA ILE A 61 -9.84 -16.31 -9.64
C ILE A 61 -9.96 -17.81 -9.97
N GLU A 62 -11.18 -18.32 -10.10
CA GLU A 62 -11.43 -19.70 -10.48
C GLU A 62 -11.65 -19.84 -11.99
N SER A 63 -12.47 -18.96 -12.56
CA SER A 63 -12.76 -18.92 -13.98
C SER A 63 -13.36 -17.58 -14.38
N TYR A 64 -13.32 -17.27 -15.66
CA TYR A 64 -14.02 -16.12 -16.22
C TYR A 64 -15.39 -16.51 -16.76
N ILE A 65 -16.33 -15.57 -16.67
CA ILE A 65 -17.71 -15.73 -17.13
C ILE A 65 -17.94 -14.69 -18.22
N ASP A 66 -18.19 -15.15 -19.45
CA ASP A 66 -18.57 -14.25 -20.54
C ASP A 66 -20.06 -13.89 -20.41
N ARG A 67 -20.32 -12.64 -20.04
CA ARG A 67 -21.66 -12.06 -19.92
C ARG A 67 -21.93 -10.97 -20.94
N GLY A 68 -20.94 -10.65 -21.80
CA GLY A 68 -21.01 -9.53 -22.71
C GLY A 68 -20.88 -8.16 -22.04
N ASP A 69 -20.50 -8.11 -20.77
CA ASP A 69 -20.25 -6.87 -20.03
C ASP A 69 -18.96 -6.18 -20.55
N PRO A 70 -18.85 -4.84 -20.48
CA PRO A 70 -17.64 -4.12 -20.91
C PRO A 70 -16.48 -4.23 -19.90
N TYR A 71 -16.57 -5.11 -18.93
CA TYR A 71 -15.59 -5.43 -17.91
C TYR A 71 -15.57 -6.95 -17.64
N LEU A 72 -14.47 -7.42 -17.06
CA LEU A 72 -14.30 -8.83 -16.75
C LEU A 72 -15.24 -9.24 -15.61
N VAL A 73 -15.87 -10.38 -15.77
CA VAL A 73 -16.63 -11.05 -14.72
C VAL A 73 -15.99 -12.39 -14.45
N ALA A 74 -15.75 -12.71 -13.18
CA ALA A 74 -15.10 -13.95 -12.78
C ALA A 74 -15.85 -14.63 -11.63
N GLN A 75 -15.80 -15.95 -11.61
CA GLN A 75 -16.08 -16.75 -10.43
C GLN A 75 -14.84 -16.77 -9.57
N VAL A 76 -15.00 -16.47 -8.27
CA VAL A 76 -13.90 -16.35 -7.32
C VAL A 76 -14.17 -17.14 -6.05
N SER A 77 -13.12 -17.58 -5.38
CA SER A 77 -13.17 -18.09 -4.01
C SER A 77 -12.50 -17.10 -3.06
N PHE A 78 -13.19 -16.75 -1.99
CA PHE A 78 -12.63 -15.87 -0.95
C PHE A 78 -11.76 -16.65 0.02
N PHE A 79 -10.77 -15.99 0.59
CA PHE A 79 -9.91 -16.58 1.62
C PHE A 79 -9.35 -15.50 2.55
N GLU A 80 -8.98 -15.93 3.75
CA GLU A 80 -8.35 -15.12 4.78
C GLU A 80 -6.96 -15.69 5.13
N ASP A 81 -6.23 -14.99 5.99
CA ASP A 81 -4.99 -15.48 6.55
C ASP A 81 -5.26 -16.73 7.42
N TYR A 82 -4.21 -17.49 7.64
CA TYR A 82 -4.25 -18.54 8.66
C TYR A 82 -4.35 -17.92 10.04
N GLU A 83 -5.07 -18.58 10.95
CA GLU A 83 -5.04 -18.21 12.35
C GLU A 83 -3.63 -18.46 12.92
N GLU A 84 -3.03 -17.44 13.49
CA GLU A 84 -1.73 -17.48 14.14
C GLU A 84 -1.84 -16.95 15.56
N ASP A 85 -0.94 -17.37 16.45
CA ASP A 85 -0.92 -16.91 17.84
C ASP A 85 -0.53 -15.43 17.91
N GLU A 86 -1.47 -14.59 18.33
CA GLU A 86 -1.27 -13.14 18.44
C GLU A 86 -0.07 -12.78 19.33
N SER A 87 0.22 -13.58 20.35
CA SER A 87 1.35 -13.33 21.25
C SER A 87 2.70 -13.44 20.52
N LEU A 88 2.78 -14.27 19.48
CA LEU A 88 3.96 -14.42 18.63
C LEU A 88 4.06 -13.33 17.58
N LEU A 89 2.94 -12.74 17.17
CA LEU A 89 2.88 -11.67 16.18
C LEU A 89 3.19 -10.29 16.76
N ALA A 90 2.90 -10.06 18.03
CA ALA A 90 2.99 -8.75 18.69
C ALA A 90 4.41 -8.13 18.63
N GLY A 91 5.46 -8.93 18.84
CA GLY A 91 6.85 -8.48 18.76
C GLY A 91 7.24 -8.03 17.35
N PRO A 92 7.15 -8.92 16.34
CA PRO A 92 7.40 -8.57 14.94
C PRO A 92 6.56 -7.39 14.43
N ALA A 93 5.29 -7.30 14.79
CA ALA A 93 4.42 -6.20 14.41
C ALA A 93 4.91 -4.87 14.96
N ARG A 94 5.33 -4.82 16.23
CA ARG A 94 5.90 -3.62 16.84
C ARG A 94 7.18 -3.18 16.14
N GLU A 95 8.10 -4.10 15.83
CA GLU A 95 9.33 -3.79 15.12
C GLU A 95 9.06 -3.19 13.73
N VAL A 96 8.06 -3.75 13.01
CA VAL A 96 7.61 -3.22 11.72
C VAL A 96 7.03 -1.82 11.88
N ALA A 97 6.12 -1.60 12.85
CA ALA A 97 5.50 -0.31 13.11
C ALA A 97 6.54 0.77 13.46
N ASP A 98 7.48 0.46 14.37
CA ASP A 98 8.52 1.38 14.81
C ASP A 98 9.44 1.77 13.64
N THR A 99 9.89 0.79 12.84
CA THR A 99 10.79 1.06 11.72
C THR A 99 10.09 1.82 10.60
N PHE A 100 8.84 1.48 10.29
CA PHE A 100 8.03 2.22 9.32
C PHE A 100 7.79 3.67 9.77
N THR A 101 7.48 3.90 11.05
CA THR A 101 7.28 5.24 11.62
C THR A 101 8.54 6.09 11.48
N ARG A 102 9.73 5.52 11.71
CA ARG A 102 11.02 6.21 11.51
C ARG A 102 11.22 6.63 10.04
N ILE A 103 10.92 5.74 9.11
CA ILE A 103 10.99 6.05 7.66
C ILE A 103 9.99 7.17 7.32
N ALA A 104 8.75 7.07 7.77
CA ALA A 104 7.73 8.07 7.53
C ALA A 104 8.11 9.45 8.10
N GLN A 105 8.74 9.49 9.28
CA GLN A 105 9.30 10.72 9.86
C GLN A 105 10.43 11.30 9.00
N ALA A 106 11.34 10.46 8.52
CA ALA A 106 12.44 10.89 7.65
C ALA A 106 11.92 11.44 6.31
N VAL A 107 10.93 10.78 5.69
CA VAL A 107 10.28 11.24 4.45
C VAL A 107 9.64 12.61 4.66
N ARG A 108 8.92 12.82 5.76
CA ARG A 108 8.34 14.13 6.10
C ARG A 108 9.39 15.22 6.26
N THR A 109 10.50 14.90 6.93
CA THR A 109 11.61 15.83 7.06
C THR A 109 12.17 16.24 5.69
N ILE A 110 12.34 15.27 4.78
CA ILE A 110 12.82 15.52 3.41
C ILE A 110 11.84 16.39 2.62
N ASN A 111 10.52 16.16 2.79
CA ASN A 111 9.46 16.88 2.06
C ASN A 111 9.04 18.20 2.76
N ASP A 112 9.61 18.56 3.89
CA ASP A 112 9.22 19.73 4.69
C ASP A 112 7.76 19.71 5.17
N GLU A 113 7.20 18.53 5.34
CA GLU A 113 5.83 18.34 5.78
C GLU A 113 5.69 18.51 7.30
N ARG A 114 4.62 19.19 7.75
CA ARG A 114 4.35 19.47 9.16
C ARG A 114 3.20 18.65 9.75
N ALA A 115 2.47 17.86 8.92
CA ALA A 115 1.37 17.06 9.41
C ALA A 115 1.85 16.02 10.44
N THR A 116 1.06 15.71 11.45
CA THR A 116 1.37 14.61 12.40
C THR A 116 1.16 13.26 11.70
N LEU A 117 2.03 12.29 11.97
CA LEU A 117 1.81 10.91 11.54
C LEU A 117 0.72 10.27 12.41
N PRO A 118 -0.16 9.45 11.84
CA PRO A 118 -1.05 8.63 12.64
C PRO A 118 -0.23 7.64 13.46
N ASP A 119 -0.69 7.37 14.67
CA ASP A 119 -0.13 6.30 15.49
C ASP A 119 -0.66 4.95 14.97
N ILE A 120 0.26 4.06 14.65
CA ILE A 120 -0.03 2.71 14.16
C ILE A 120 0.42 1.61 15.12
N SER A 121 0.94 1.97 16.30
CA SER A 121 1.53 1.02 17.27
C SER A 121 0.54 -0.01 17.81
N ASP A 122 -0.72 0.39 17.94
CA ASP A 122 -1.81 -0.45 18.46
C ASP A 122 -2.65 -1.10 17.34
N THR A 123 -2.15 -1.05 16.09
CA THR A 123 -2.85 -1.69 14.97
C THR A 123 -2.67 -3.20 15.06
N GLU A 124 -3.75 -3.94 14.87
CA GLU A 124 -3.76 -5.41 14.83
C GLU A 124 -2.72 -5.91 13.78
N PRO A 125 -1.91 -6.95 14.11
CA PRO A 125 -0.75 -7.36 13.31
C PRO A 125 -1.05 -7.67 11.84
N GLN A 126 -2.15 -8.35 11.54
CA GLN A 126 -2.56 -8.66 10.18
C GLN A 126 -2.86 -7.37 9.41
N ARG A 127 -3.68 -6.50 9.98
CA ARG A 127 -4.03 -5.20 9.39
C ARG A 127 -2.81 -4.31 9.21
N LEU A 128 -1.93 -4.24 10.21
CA LEU A 128 -0.68 -3.49 10.15
C LEU A 128 0.18 -3.92 8.96
N SER A 129 0.30 -5.23 8.75
CA SER A 129 1.14 -5.76 7.68
C SER A 129 0.67 -5.31 6.29
N PHE A 130 -0.65 -5.28 6.04
CA PHE A 130 -1.20 -4.77 4.79
C PHE A 130 -1.09 -3.25 4.66
N LEU A 131 -1.31 -2.52 5.76
CA LEU A 131 -1.19 -1.06 5.79
C LEU A 131 0.23 -0.63 5.43
N VAL A 132 1.24 -1.24 6.05
CA VAL A 132 2.65 -0.94 5.77
C VAL A 132 3.02 -1.31 4.34
N ALA A 133 2.62 -2.51 3.85
CA ALA A 133 2.87 -2.92 2.47
C ALA A 133 2.26 -1.95 1.45
N ALA A 134 1.05 -1.46 1.70
CA ALA A 134 0.37 -0.50 0.83
C ALA A 134 1.10 0.84 0.78
N ALA A 135 1.59 1.33 1.94
CA ALA A 135 2.24 2.63 2.07
C ALA A 135 3.70 2.65 1.59
N MET A 136 4.36 1.50 1.45
CA MET A 136 5.72 1.41 0.93
C MET A 136 5.78 1.71 -0.57
N GLU A 137 6.80 2.45 -1.00
CA GLU A 137 7.13 2.66 -2.41
C GLU A 137 8.01 1.49 -2.91
N ILE A 138 7.37 0.38 -3.21
CA ILE A 138 7.97 -0.85 -3.73
C ILE A 138 7.25 -1.30 -5.01
N ASP A 139 7.90 -2.14 -5.80
CA ASP A 139 7.35 -2.65 -7.05
C ASP A 139 6.03 -3.39 -6.85
N ALA A 140 5.15 -3.30 -7.85
CA ALA A 140 3.81 -3.89 -7.79
C ALA A 140 3.86 -5.41 -7.65
N GLU A 141 4.87 -6.07 -8.24
CA GLU A 141 5.14 -7.49 -8.11
C GLU A 141 5.38 -7.89 -6.65
N ILE A 142 6.21 -7.11 -5.93
CA ILE A 142 6.49 -7.35 -4.51
C ILE A 142 5.24 -7.14 -3.67
N LYS A 143 4.43 -6.11 -3.99
CA LYS A 143 3.13 -5.91 -3.33
C LYS A 143 2.19 -7.08 -3.57
N GLN A 144 2.19 -7.62 -4.79
CA GLN A 144 1.39 -8.80 -5.14
C GLN A 144 1.86 -10.04 -4.35
N GLU A 145 3.17 -10.30 -4.27
CA GLU A 145 3.70 -11.38 -3.45
C GLU A 145 3.28 -11.27 -1.98
N LEU A 146 3.33 -10.05 -1.40
CA LEU A 146 2.87 -9.81 -0.03
C LEU A 146 1.35 -10.03 0.13
N LEU A 147 0.55 -9.68 -0.89
CA LEU A 147 -0.89 -9.90 -0.91
C LEU A 147 -1.23 -11.40 -0.95
N GLU A 148 -0.43 -12.21 -1.63
CA GLU A 148 -0.63 -13.65 -1.79
C GLU A 148 -0.34 -14.45 -0.51
N LEU A 149 0.51 -13.92 0.37
CA LEU A 149 0.83 -14.58 1.64
C LEU A 149 -0.41 -14.72 2.53
N ARG A 150 -0.59 -15.92 3.07
CA ARG A 150 -1.64 -16.24 4.04
C ARG A 150 -1.11 -16.31 5.47
N SER A 151 0.19 -16.18 5.67
CA SER A 151 0.82 -16.10 6.99
C SER A 151 1.12 -14.64 7.31
N THR A 152 0.54 -14.14 8.39
CA THR A 152 0.82 -12.80 8.91
C THR A 152 2.26 -12.71 9.40
N SER A 153 2.78 -13.74 10.05
CA SER A 153 4.17 -13.78 10.54
C SER A 153 5.17 -13.71 9.37
N GLU A 154 4.95 -14.46 8.30
CA GLU A 154 5.82 -14.41 7.12
C GLU A 154 5.78 -13.04 6.44
N ARG A 155 4.59 -12.43 6.33
CA ARG A 155 4.43 -11.10 5.75
C ARG A 155 5.15 -10.03 6.57
N LEU A 156 5.02 -10.06 7.91
CA LEU A 156 5.73 -9.16 8.82
C LEU A 156 7.26 -9.33 8.72
N GLU A 157 7.75 -10.56 8.62
CA GLU A 157 9.18 -10.83 8.46
C GLU A 157 9.73 -10.26 7.16
N ARG A 158 9.04 -10.43 6.04
CA ARG A 158 9.42 -9.83 4.75
C ARG A 158 9.42 -8.30 4.82
N LEU A 159 8.40 -7.70 5.42
CA LEU A 159 8.33 -6.25 5.62
C LEU A 159 9.49 -5.76 6.50
N ARG A 160 9.76 -6.44 7.62
CA ARG A 160 10.87 -6.12 8.51
C ARG A 160 12.20 -6.10 7.78
N ALA A 161 12.48 -7.12 6.96
CA ALA A 161 13.71 -7.20 6.18
C ALA A 161 13.85 -6.00 5.21
N MET A 162 12.80 -5.67 4.47
CA MET A 162 12.79 -4.53 3.54
C MET A 162 12.96 -3.20 4.26
N LEU A 163 12.22 -2.96 5.35
CA LEU A 163 12.29 -1.73 6.13
C LEU A 163 13.66 -1.53 6.78
N THR A 164 14.29 -2.60 7.26
CA THR A 164 15.63 -2.56 7.86
C THR A 164 16.69 -2.08 6.87
N ILE A 165 16.56 -2.46 5.60
CA ILE A 165 17.45 -2.00 4.53
C ILE A 165 17.19 -0.52 4.21
N ALA A 166 15.92 -0.12 4.14
CA ALA A 166 15.51 1.20 3.70
C ALA A 166 15.77 2.30 4.74
N VAL A 167 15.53 2.03 6.04
CA VAL A 167 15.50 3.04 7.10
C VAL A 167 16.76 3.89 7.18
N LYS A 168 17.94 3.27 7.07
CA LYS A 168 19.23 3.97 7.14
C LYS A 168 19.39 5.01 6.03
N GLY A 169 18.94 4.66 4.82
CA GLY A 169 19.01 5.54 3.66
C GLY A 169 18.10 6.76 3.81
N TYR A 170 16.88 6.56 4.31
CA TYR A 170 15.93 7.65 4.54
C TYR A 170 16.38 8.58 5.68
N GLU A 171 16.84 8.03 6.80
CA GLU A 171 17.37 8.82 7.94
C GLU A 171 18.59 9.66 7.54
N GLU A 172 19.50 9.10 6.75
CA GLU A 172 20.68 9.85 6.28
C GLU A 172 20.29 10.99 5.33
N ARG A 173 19.34 10.76 4.40
CA ARG A 173 18.81 11.82 3.53
C ARG A 173 18.14 12.93 4.33
N ALA A 174 17.32 12.58 5.33
CA ALA A 174 16.69 13.55 6.21
C ALA A 174 17.73 14.40 6.96
N ARG A 175 18.78 13.77 7.51
CA ARG A 175 19.89 14.44 8.19
C ARG A 175 20.61 15.43 7.27
N ILE A 176 20.91 15.01 6.03
CA ILE A 176 21.57 15.89 5.04
C ILE A 176 20.67 17.08 4.71
N HIS A 177 19.36 16.84 4.52
CA HIS A 177 18.38 17.89 4.24
C HIS A 177 18.33 18.95 5.35
N GLU A 178 18.28 18.55 6.63
CA GLU A 178 18.30 19.45 7.78
C GLU A 178 19.60 20.26 7.87
N LEU A 179 20.76 19.63 7.63
CA LEU A 179 22.05 20.31 7.61
C LEU A 179 22.13 21.36 6.49
N ALA A 180 21.62 21.05 5.30
CA ALA A 180 21.58 21.99 4.18
C ALA A 180 20.74 23.25 4.52
N LYS A 181 19.60 23.05 5.18
CA LYS A 181 18.76 24.15 5.66
C LYS A 181 19.42 25.02 6.71
N SER A 182 20.07 24.41 7.71
CA SER A 182 20.72 25.14 8.78
C SER A 182 21.89 25.99 8.26
N ASN A 183 22.64 25.52 7.27
CA ASN A 183 23.74 26.23 6.67
C ASN A 183 23.32 27.33 5.67
N GLY A 184 22.12 27.24 5.09
CA GLY A 184 21.57 28.25 4.17
C GLY A 184 21.13 29.55 4.81
N HIS A 185 20.98 29.63 6.14
CA HIS A 185 20.58 30.83 6.89
C HIS A 185 21.76 31.64 7.41
N GLY A 186 23.00 31.25 7.11
CA GLY A 186 24.24 31.90 7.55
C GLY A 186 24.78 33.01 6.64
N GLY A 187 24.02 33.49 5.67
CA GLY A 187 24.43 34.61 4.81
C GLY A 187 24.48 35.93 5.60
N LYS A 188 25.62 36.25 6.23
CA LYS A 188 25.94 37.62 6.66
C LYS A 188 25.80 38.53 5.44
N ARG A 189 24.86 39.49 5.48
CA ARG A 189 24.95 40.70 4.66
C ARG A 189 26.30 41.38 4.96
N VAL A 190 27.18 41.37 4.01
CA VAL A 190 28.35 42.24 4.01
C VAL A 190 27.83 43.60 3.50
N ASP A 191 27.62 44.53 4.42
CA ASP A 191 27.42 45.92 4.07
C ASP A 191 28.74 46.44 3.52
N ILE A 192 28.81 46.73 2.25
CA ILE A 192 29.92 47.43 1.59
C ILE A 192 29.56 48.91 1.69
N GLU A 193 30.28 49.65 2.55
CA GLU A 193 30.35 51.11 2.53
C GLU A 193 31.13 51.60 1.29
#